data_01d1a2855f1723e60d873027d6d9768a
#
_entry.id   01d1a2855f1723e60d873027d6d9768a
#
_cell.length_a   1.000
_cell.length_b   1.000
_cell.length_c   1.000
_cell.angle_alpha   90.00
_cell.angle_beta   90.00
_cell.angle_gamma   90.00
#
_symmetry.space_group_name_H-M   'P 1'
#
loop_
_entity.id
_entity.type
_entity.pdbx_description
1 polymer ?
#
loop_
_entity_poly.entity_id
_entity_poly.type
_entity_poly.pdbx_seq_one_letter_code
_entity_poly.pdbx_strand_id
1 'polypeptide(L)'
;MFFMDLNELENRAKEELEKIVDIKEAEDFFKKYLGKKGEIAKVFDSLKDFAQDEKKQIGQEANKLKKEIEEFFEQKKQEVKNVPAKHKQKEEKIDITRPGFKKIRGHLHPLTLVMEEACGIFQTMGFEIALGPELESEWYNFDALNVPKDHPARDMQDTFWLKEPKSVRSKLEGLKSDKPVMRTHTSPVQVRYMESHQPPLRIVVPGRVFRNEATDAKHEAQFYQLEGLLVDEDVSSANFKAIIEEFLKRFFKTSVEIRLRPGFFPFTEPSFEIDAKRADGKWLELMGAGMVHPNVFKAVGLNPNQWKGFAFGVGVDRLAMVRYNIADIRIFYQNDLRFLTQF
;
A
#
# COMPACT_ATOMS: atom_id res chain seq x y z
N MET A 1 58.23 -39.97 39.18
CA MET A 1 58.51 -38.77 39.96
C MET A 1 58.76 -37.67 38.96
N PHE A 2 57.74 -37.00 38.47
CA PHE A 2 57.86 -35.93 37.46
C PHE A 2 57.89 -34.61 38.21
N PHE A 3 59.03 -33.99 38.34
CA PHE A 3 59.19 -32.57 38.65
C PHE A 3 58.61 -31.84 37.39
N MET A 4 57.46 -31.29 37.50
CA MET A 4 56.93 -30.41 36.50
C MET A 4 57.72 -29.10 36.69
N ASP A 5 58.62 -28.80 35.75
CA ASP A 5 59.46 -27.58 35.78
C ASP A 5 58.48 -26.37 35.57
N LEU A 6 58.26 -25.58 36.64
CA LEU A 6 57.42 -24.41 36.64
C LEU A 6 57.84 -23.41 35.55
N ASN A 7 59.17 -23.34 35.25
CA ASN A 7 59.71 -22.50 34.20
C ASN A 7 59.24 -23.01 32.79
N GLU A 8 59.22 -24.33 32.62
CA GLU A 8 58.77 -24.92 31.35
C GLU A 8 57.26 -24.71 31.15
N LEU A 9 56.43 -24.78 32.21
CA LEU A 9 55.04 -24.48 32.18
C LEU A 9 54.77 -23.01 31.86
N GLU A 10 55.54 -22.09 32.44
CA GLU A 10 55.50 -20.65 32.17
C GLU A 10 55.77 -20.34 30.71
N ASN A 11 56.88 -20.87 30.19
CA ASN A 11 57.26 -20.62 28.80
C ASN A 11 56.23 -21.13 27.81
N ARG A 12 55.70 -22.35 28.01
CA ARG A 12 54.63 -22.90 27.17
C ARG A 12 53.33 -22.06 27.23
N ALA A 13 52.95 -21.61 28.42
CA ALA A 13 51.79 -20.78 28.59
C ALA A 13 51.94 -19.44 27.90
N LYS A 14 53.09 -18.79 27.98
CA LYS A 14 53.37 -17.53 27.31
C LYS A 14 53.41 -17.68 25.78
N GLU A 15 54.03 -18.71 25.23
CA GLU A 15 54.04 -18.98 23.80
C GLU A 15 52.64 -19.28 23.23
N GLU A 16 51.82 -20.00 23.95
CA GLU A 16 50.45 -20.26 23.52
C GLU A 16 49.57 -19.00 23.62
N LEU A 17 49.80 -18.19 24.65
CA LEU A 17 49.05 -16.92 24.83
C LEU A 17 49.32 -15.92 23.70
N GLU A 18 50.58 -15.84 23.24
CA GLU A 18 50.94 -14.98 22.11
C GLU A 18 50.24 -15.35 20.81
N LYS A 19 49.93 -16.64 20.61
CA LYS A 19 49.30 -17.16 19.40
C LYS A 19 47.81 -16.98 19.36
N ILE A 20 47.17 -16.51 20.43
CA ILE A 20 45.73 -16.30 20.52
C ILE A 20 45.33 -15.12 19.62
N VAL A 21 44.42 -15.39 18.69
CA VAL A 21 43.91 -14.40 17.72
C VAL A 21 42.40 -14.18 17.81
N ASP A 22 41.65 -15.05 18.52
CA ASP A 22 40.19 -14.90 18.68
C ASP A 22 39.73 -15.23 20.12
N ILE A 23 38.46 -14.88 20.41
CA ILE A 23 37.87 -15.05 21.75
C ILE A 23 37.72 -16.53 22.10
N LYS A 24 37.49 -17.41 21.16
CA LYS A 24 37.29 -18.84 21.38
C LYS A 24 38.63 -19.50 21.81
N GLU A 25 39.70 -19.15 21.14
CA GLU A 25 41.05 -19.59 21.52
C GLU A 25 41.46 -19.08 22.92
N ALA A 26 41.06 -17.84 23.27
CA ALA A 26 41.25 -17.31 24.61
C ALA A 26 40.45 -18.11 25.68
N GLU A 27 39.22 -18.52 25.41
CA GLU A 27 38.44 -19.35 26.31
C GLU A 27 39.01 -20.74 26.48
N ASP A 28 39.54 -21.34 25.44
CA ASP A 28 40.18 -22.67 25.49
C ASP A 28 41.52 -22.60 26.23
N PHE A 29 42.30 -21.54 26.05
CA PHE A 29 43.51 -21.28 26.85
C PHE A 29 43.18 -21.16 28.33
N PHE A 30 42.14 -20.37 28.69
CA PHE A 30 41.74 -20.21 30.08
C PHE A 30 41.37 -21.57 30.73
N LYS A 31 40.60 -22.42 30.05
CA LYS A 31 40.24 -23.76 30.53
C LYS A 31 41.45 -24.64 30.74
N LYS A 32 42.41 -24.56 29.79
CA LYS A 32 43.62 -25.40 29.81
C LYS A 32 44.57 -25.04 30.94
N TYR A 33 44.83 -23.75 31.19
CA TYR A 33 45.83 -23.31 32.16
C TYR A 33 45.25 -22.80 33.47
N LEU A 34 44.23 -21.96 33.45
CA LEU A 34 43.67 -21.24 34.60
C LEU A 34 42.38 -21.84 35.17
N GLY A 35 41.75 -22.77 34.45
CA GLY A 35 40.51 -23.40 34.87
C GLY A 35 40.67 -24.28 36.11
N LYS A 36 39.57 -24.64 36.76
CA LYS A 36 39.55 -25.49 37.98
C LYS A 36 40.27 -26.84 37.84
N LYS A 37 40.42 -27.34 36.63
CA LYS A 37 41.16 -28.58 36.29
C LYS A 37 42.33 -28.32 35.40
N GLY A 38 42.76 -27.06 35.29
CA GLY A 38 43.86 -26.61 34.41
C GLY A 38 45.24 -27.05 34.92
N GLU A 39 46.26 -26.82 34.10
CA GLU A 39 47.62 -27.25 34.43
C GLU A 39 48.14 -26.62 35.70
N ILE A 40 47.83 -25.33 35.97
CA ILE A 40 48.19 -24.65 37.22
C ILE A 40 47.47 -25.28 38.43
N ALA A 41 46.19 -25.65 38.29
CA ALA A 41 45.49 -26.32 39.39
C ALA A 41 46.09 -27.70 39.76
N LYS A 42 46.57 -28.44 38.74
CA LYS A 42 47.26 -29.73 38.95
C LYS A 42 48.59 -29.53 39.71
N VAL A 43 49.32 -28.43 39.49
CA VAL A 43 50.51 -28.10 40.29
C VAL A 43 50.17 -27.94 41.77
N PHE A 44 49.10 -27.19 42.06
CA PHE A 44 48.62 -27.04 43.45
C PHE A 44 48.15 -28.37 44.11
N ASP A 45 47.55 -29.24 43.33
CA ASP A 45 47.12 -30.56 43.83
C ASP A 45 48.31 -31.47 44.13
N SER A 46 49.38 -31.39 43.33
CA SER A 46 50.58 -32.19 43.57
C SER A 46 51.40 -31.72 44.78
N LEU A 47 51.20 -30.49 45.24
CA LEU A 47 51.82 -29.99 46.47
C LEU A 47 51.45 -30.76 47.75
N LYS A 48 50.38 -31.57 47.70
CA LYS A 48 49.92 -32.36 48.85
C LYS A 48 50.95 -33.39 49.29
N ASP A 49 51.82 -33.85 48.40
CA ASP A 49 52.74 -34.94 48.60
C ASP A 49 54.19 -34.48 49.02
N PHE A 50 54.44 -33.16 49.24
CA PHE A 50 55.72 -32.58 49.54
C PHE A 50 55.91 -32.25 51.04
N ALA A 51 57.20 -32.15 51.50
CA ALA A 51 57.50 -31.74 52.84
C ALA A 51 57.15 -30.25 53.11
N GLN A 52 56.94 -29.90 54.41
CA GLN A 52 56.24 -28.63 54.76
C GLN A 52 57.03 -27.36 54.33
N ASP A 53 58.35 -27.41 54.30
CA ASP A 53 59.21 -26.28 53.89
C ASP A 53 59.24 -26.12 52.34
N GLU A 54 59.35 -27.20 51.60
CA GLU A 54 59.35 -27.23 50.14
C GLU A 54 57.95 -26.81 49.60
N LYS A 55 56.88 -27.24 50.27
CA LYS A 55 55.47 -26.89 49.95
C LYS A 55 55.26 -25.38 50.00
N LYS A 56 55.89 -24.68 50.93
CA LYS A 56 55.72 -23.22 51.05
C LYS A 56 56.47 -22.47 49.93
N GLN A 57 57.65 -22.93 49.54
CA GLN A 57 58.45 -22.32 48.47
C GLN A 57 57.76 -22.56 47.11
N ILE A 58 57.42 -23.80 46.74
CA ILE A 58 56.83 -24.15 45.49
C ILE A 58 55.37 -23.52 45.36
N GLY A 59 54.68 -23.46 46.51
CA GLY A 59 53.36 -22.81 46.54
C GLY A 59 53.43 -21.30 46.32
N GLN A 60 54.46 -20.63 46.77
CA GLN A 60 54.69 -19.21 46.49
C GLN A 60 55.02 -18.96 45.02
N GLU A 61 55.93 -19.79 44.44
CA GLU A 61 56.31 -19.72 43.04
C GLU A 61 55.09 -20.03 42.11
N ALA A 62 54.28 -21.06 42.40
CA ALA A 62 53.08 -21.40 41.64
C ALA A 62 52.03 -20.30 41.74
N ASN A 63 51.87 -19.62 42.88
CA ASN A 63 50.97 -18.49 43.01
C ASN A 63 51.45 -17.26 42.21
N LYS A 64 52.77 -17.02 42.19
CA LYS A 64 53.39 -15.96 41.41
C LYS A 64 53.14 -16.20 39.91
N LEU A 65 53.49 -17.40 39.44
CA LEU A 65 53.23 -17.85 38.07
C LEU A 65 51.76 -17.71 37.67
N LYS A 66 50.83 -18.13 38.51
CA LYS A 66 49.40 -18.00 38.27
C LYS A 66 49.02 -16.53 38.04
N LYS A 67 49.47 -15.62 38.89
CA LYS A 67 49.18 -14.18 38.77
C LYS A 67 49.73 -13.61 37.47
N GLU A 68 50.98 -13.94 37.12
CA GLU A 68 51.60 -13.46 35.90
C GLU A 68 50.85 -13.94 34.66
N ILE A 69 50.44 -15.22 34.60
CA ILE A 69 49.65 -15.74 33.48
C ILE A 69 48.24 -15.11 33.45
N GLU A 70 47.59 -14.87 34.60
CA GLU A 70 46.31 -14.17 34.67
C GLU A 70 46.42 -12.73 34.13
N GLU A 71 47.46 -11.98 34.50
CA GLU A 71 47.68 -10.62 34.02
C GLU A 71 47.93 -10.58 32.51
N PHE A 72 48.79 -11.43 31.97
CA PHE A 72 49.05 -11.53 30.54
C PHE A 72 47.78 -11.98 29.77
N PHE A 73 47.02 -12.90 30.32
CA PHE A 73 45.76 -13.35 29.73
C PHE A 73 44.71 -12.22 29.62
N GLU A 74 44.54 -11.42 30.69
CA GLU A 74 43.60 -10.32 30.66
C GLU A 74 44.02 -9.21 29.67
N GLN A 75 45.32 -8.93 29.58
CA GLN A 75 45.84 -8.00 28.57
C GLN A 75 45.56 -8.51 27.17
N LYS A 76 45.85 -9.76 26.87
CA LYS A 76 45.65 -10.36 25.56
C LYS A 76 44.16 -10.44 25.19
N LYS A 77 43.33 -10.75 26.16
CA LYS A 77 41.87 -10.80 25.99
C LYS A 77 41.28 -9.41 25.68
N GLN A 78 41.83 -8.34 26.24
CA GLN A 78 41.45 -6.97 25.88
C GLN A 78 41.93 -6.60 24.47
N GLU A 79 43.17 -6.97 24.10
CA GLU A 79 43.66 -6.79 22.75
C GLU A 79 42.75 -7.47 21.70
N VAL A 80 42.41 -8.74 21.93
CA VAL A 80 41.56 -9.52 21.02
C VAL A 80 40.13 -8.97 20.96
N LYS A 81 39.59 -8.42 22.06
CA LYS A 81 38.31 -7.74 22.06
C LYS A 81 38.31 -6.41 21.33
N ASN A 82 39.42 -5.68 21.35
CA ASN A 82 39.56 -4.37 20.73
C ASN A 82 39.99 -4.44 19.26
N VAL A 83 40.37 -5.61 18.77
CA VAL A 83 40.53 -5.83 17.33
C VAL A 83 39.15 -5.87 16.72
N PRO A 84 38.74 -4.90 15.88
CA PRO A 84 37.48 -4.99 15.17
C PRO A 84 37.51 -6.33 14.44
N ALA A 85 36.47 -7.14 14.66
CA ALA A 85 36.31 -8.42 13.99
C ALA A 85 36.49 -8.17 12.49
N LYS A 86 37.68 -8.41 11.97
CA LYS A 86 37.84 -8.59 10.54
C LYS A 86 36.98 -9.82 10.23
N HIS A 87 35.71 -9.57 9.92
CA HIS A 87 34.95 -10.56 9.18
C HIS A 87 35.89 -11.01 8.07
N LYS A 88 36.33 -12.23 8.14
CA LYS A 88 36.77 -12.96 6.96
C LYS A 88 35.51 -13.02 6.09
N GLN A 89 35.15 -11.89 5.45
CA GLN A 89 34.40 -11.93 4.21
C GLN A 89 35.27 -12.84 3.33
N LYS A 90 34.86 -14.10 3.19
CA LYS A 90 35.20 -14.81 1.99
C LYS A 90 34.89 -13.80 0.92
N GLU A 91 35.90 -13.29 0.23
CA GLU A 91 35.71 -12.60 -1.03
C GLU A 91 34.97 -13.62 -1.91
N GLU A 92 33.64 -13.60 -1.84
CA GLU A 92 32.83 -14.26 -2.85
C GLU A 92 33.20 -13.54 -4.14
N LYS A 93 34.09 -14.13 -4.89
CA LYS A 93 34.45 -13.64 -6.21
C LYS A 93 33.16 -13.63 -7.00
N ILE A 94 32.56 -12.44 -7.12
CA ILE A 94 31.38 -12.24 -7.93
C ILE A 94 31.80 -12.64 -9.34
N ASP A 95 31.18 -13.69 -9.85
CA ASP A 95 31.38 -14.11 -11.23
C ASP A 95 30.72 -13.09 -12.16
N ILE A 96 31.53 -12.14 -12.63
CA ILE A 96 31.07 -11.06 -13.52
C ILE A 96 30.66 -11.56 -14.92
N THR A 97 30.92 -12.83 -15.25
CA THR A 97 30.47 -13.44 -16.51
C THR A 97 29.04 -13.97 -16.44
N ARG A 98 28.49 -14.13 -15.23
CA ARG A 98 27.10 -14.51 -15.05
C ARG A 98 26.18 -13.36 -15.47
N PRO A 99 25.12 -13.66 -16.27
CA PRO A 99 24.10 -12.65 -16.55
C PRO A 99 23.50 -12.20 -15.22
N GLY A 100 23.39 -10.88 -15.03
CA GLY A 100 22.77 -10.30 -13.83
C GLY A 100 21.31 -10.75 -13.69
N PHE A 101 20.82 -10.89 -12.48
CA PHE A 101 19.41 -11.12 -12.23
C PHE A 101 18.62 -9.90 -12.69
N LYS A 102 17.79 -10.07 -13.71
CA LYS A 102 16.85 -9.04 -14.17
C LYS A 102 15.84 -8.82 -13.03
N LYS A 103 15.94 -7.68 -12.35
CA LYS A 103 14.91 -7.29 -11.37
C LYS A 103 13.60 -7.10 -12.11
N ILE A 104 12.61 -7.91 -11.78
CA ILE A 104 11.24 -7.71 -12.27
C ILE A 104 10.73 -6.45 -11.56
N ARG A 105 10.46 -5.41 -12.34
CA ARG A 105 9.80 -4.21 -11.81
C ARG A 105 8.31 -4.52 -11.69
N GLY A 106 7.70 -4.07 -10.58
CA GLY A 106 6.25 -4.09 -10.44
C GLY A 106 5.60 -3.13 -11.44
N HIS A 107 4.36 -3.41 -11.77
CA HIS A 107 3.52 -2.61 -12.66
C HIS A 107 2.28 -2.15 -11.91
N LEU A 108 1.75 -0.98 -12.25
CA LEU A 108 0.45 -0.54 -11.77
C LEU A 108 -0.64 -1.31 -12.52
N HIS A 109 -1.74 -1.55 -11.84
CA HIS A 109 -2.91 -2.15 -12.45
C HIS A 109 -3.46 -1.22 -13.57
N PRO A 110 -3.89 -1.73 -14.73
CA PRO A 110 -4.36 -0.89 -15.85
C PRO A 110 -5.50 0.05 -15.48
N LEU A 111 -6.41 -0.36 -14.59
CA LEU A 111 -7.47 0.53 -14.08
C LEU A 111 -6.88 1.69 -13.24
N THR A 112 -5.83 1.44 -12.47
CA THR A 112 -5.13 2.50 -11.72
C THR A 112 -4.50 3.52 -12.67
N LEU A 113 -3.80 3.04 -13.70
CA LEU A 113 -3.18 3.92 -14.73
C LEU A 113 -4.25 4.80 -15.41
N VAL A 114 -5.37 4.21 -15.81
CA VAL A 114 -6.46 4.93 -16.46
C VAL A 114 -7.10 5.95 -15.51
N MET A 115 -7.31 5.59 -14.26
CA MET A 115 -7.91 6.46 -13.26
C MET A 115 -7.00 7.64 -12.93
N GLU A 116 -5.71 7.40 -12.71
CA GLU A 116 -4.73 8.46 -12.43
C GLU A 116 -4.60 9.43 -13.60
N GLU A 117 -4.54 8.92 -14.84
CA GLU A 117 -4.49 9.78 -16.03
C GLU A 117 -5.77 10.60 -16.17
N ALA A 118 -6.94 9.99 -16.02
CA ALA A 118 -8.21 10.69 -16.10
C ALA A 118 -8.32 11.78 -15.03
N CYS A 119 -8.00 11.48 -13.78
CA CYS A 119 -7.95 12.45 -12.68
C CYS A 119 -6.95 13.58 -12.97
N GLY A 120 -5.75 13.24 -13.46
CA GLY A 120 -4.74 14.23 -13.82
C GLY A 120 -5.21 15.20 -14.92
N ILE A 121 -5.92 14.70 -15.93
CA ILE A 121 -6.50 15.56 -16.97
C ILE A 121 -7.51 16.54 -16.35
N PHE A 122 -8.43 16.08 -15.50
CA PHE A 122 -9.41 16.96 -14.85
C PHE A 122 -8.75 17.97 -13.90
N GLN A 123 -7.70 17.58 -13.19
CA GLN A 123 -6.94 18.50 -12.33
C GLN A 123 -6.33 19.65 -13.14
N THR A 124 -5.80 19.38 -14.35
CA THR A 124 -5.30 20.46 -15.24
C THR A 124 -6.41 21.37 -15.79
N MET A 125 -7.67 20.92 -15.69
CA MET A 125 -8.87 21.71 -16.04
C MET A 125 -9.49 22.42 -14.82
N GLY A 126 -8.81 22.37 -13.66
CA GLY A 126 -9.21 23.06 -12.44
C GLY A 126 -10.20 22.29 -11.58
N PHE A 127 -10.31 20.97 -11.76
CA PHE A 127 -11.11 20.12 -10.86
C PHE A 127 -10.27 19.60 -9.70
N GLU A 128 -10.87 19.52 -8.54
CA GLU A 128 -10.30 18.87 -7.34
C GLU A 128 -10.72 17.40 -7.27
N ILE A 129 -9.89 16.56 -6.69
CA ILE A 129 -10.23 15.15 -6.44
C ILE A 129 -10.93 15.05 -5.07
N ALA A 130 -12.18 14.63 -5.05
CA ALA A 130 -12.93 14.36 -3.84
C ALA A 130 -13.11 12.85 -3.64
N LEU A 131 -12.94 12.39 -2.40
CA LEU A 131 -13.11 11.00 -2.02
C LEU A 131 -14.25 10.85 -1.01
N GLY A 132 -14.86 9.67 -0.97
CA GLY A 132 -15.91 9.36 -0.01
C GLY A 132 -16.03 7.88 0.30
N PRO A 133 -16.86 7.50 1.27
CA PRO A 133 -17.02 6.14 1.73
C PRO A 133 -17.68 5.24 0.67
N GLU A 134 -17.32 3.96 0.65
CA GLU A 134 -17.98 2.94 -0.17
C GLU A 134 -19.31 2.47 0.44
N LEU A 135 -19.38 2.51 1.77
CA LEU A 135 -20.60 2.24 2.53
C LEU A 135 -21.35 3.55 2.76
N GLU A 136 -22.54 3.64 2.21
CA GLU A 136 -23.37 4.84 2.26
C GLU A 136 -24.71 4.59 2.95
N SER A 137 -25.37 5.68 3.33
CA SER A 137 -26.77 5.61 3.71
C SER A 137 -27.67 5.67 2.46
N GLU A 138 -28.87 5.10 2.57
CA GLU A 138 -29.91 5.20 1.53
C GLU A 138 -30.15 6.65 1.11
N TRP A 139 -30.10 7.58 2.06
CA TRP A 139 -30.34 8.99 1.80
C TRP A 139 -29.30 9.58 0.83
N TYR A 140 -28.01 9.37 1.08
CA TYR A 140 -26.94 9.88 0.20
C TYR A 140 -26.92 9.19 -1.15
N ASN A 141 -27.20 7.88 -1.18
CA ASN A 141 -27.11 7.11 -2.41
C ASN A 141 -28.33 7.33 -3.32
N PHE A 142 -29.48 7.75 -2.75
CA PHE A 142 -30.74 7.85 -3.51
C PHE A 142 -31.54 9.12 -3.22
N ASP A 143 -31.96 9.38 -1.97
CA ASP A 143 -32.95 10.44 -1.68
C ASP A 143 -32.41 11.82 -2.02
N ALA A 144 -31.19 12.15 -1.62
CA ALA A 144 -30.52 13.42 -1.92
C ALA A 144 -30.28 13.63 -3.42
N LEU A 145 -30.22 12.53 -4.17
CA LEU A 145 -30.04 12.51 -5.62
C LEU A 145 -31.39 12.43 -6.39
N ASN A 146 -32.48 12.78 -5.72
CA ASN A 146 -33.80 12.81 -6.34
C ASN A 146 -34.26 11.47 -6.93
N VAL A 147 -33.72 10.34 -6.48
CA VAL A 147 -34.18 9.01 -6.90
C VAL A 147 -35.42 8.63 -6.10
N PRO A 148 -36.57 8.41 -6.71
CA PRO A 148 -37.81 8.08 -6.00
C PRO A 148 -37.73 6.72 -5.32
N LYS A 149 -38.62 6.51 -4.30
CA LYS A 149 -38.59 5.28 -3.47
C LYS A 149 -38.97 4.02 -4.23
N ASP A 150 -39.75 4.16 -5.28
CA ASP A 150 -40.22 3.11 -6.18
C ASP A 150 -39.36 2.94 -7.43
N HIS A 151 -38.20 3.60 -7.48
CA HIS A 151 -37.28 3.49 -8.61
C HIS A 151 -36.64 2.10 -8.66
N PRO A 152 -36.61 1.42 -9.83
CA PRO A 152 -36.01 0.07 -9.95
C PRO A 152 -34.56 -0.05 -9.43
N ALA A 153 -33.75 0.98 -9.59
CA ALA A 153 -32.34 0.98 -9.08
C ALA A 153 -32.24 0.76 -7.56
N ARG A 154 -33.34 0.93 -6.80
CA ARG A 154 -33.37 0.62 -5.36
C ARG A 154 -33.73 -0.83 -5.06
N ASP A 155 -34.11 -1.61 -6.06
CA ASP A 155 -34.42 -3.01 -5.86
C ASP A 155 -33.22 -3.81 -5.33
N MET A 156 -33.50 -4.84 -4.54
CA MET A 156 -32.49 -5.75 -4.03
C MET A 156 -31.74 -6.51 -5.13
N GLN A 157 -32.31 -6.51 -6.36
CA GLN A 157 -31.67 -7.12 -7.53
C GLN A 157 -30.51 -6.26 -8.08
N ASP A 158 -30.60 -4.92 -7.90
CA ASP A 158 -29.60 -4.00 -8.46
C ASP A 158 -28.69 -3.37 -7.40
N THR A 159 -29.02 -3.50 -6.12
CA THR A 159 -28.34 -2.84 -5.01
C THR A 159 -27.99 -3.80 -3.89
N PHE A 160 -26.75 -3.74 -3.40
CA PHE A 160 -26.33 -4.48 -2.21
C PHE A 160 -26.72 -3.74 -0.93
N TRP A 161 -27.80 -4.19 -0.30
CA TRP A 161 -28.26 -3.72 0.99
C TRP A 161 -27.59 -4.49 2.10
N LEU A 162 -27.06 -3.79 3.09
CA LEU A 162 -26.41 -4.43 4.23
C LEU A 162 -27.43 -4.70 5.35
N LYS A 163 -27.31 -5.88 5.96
CA LYS A 163 -28.05 -6.19 7.18
C LYS A 163 -27.44 -5.43 8.34
N GLU A 164 -28.23 -4.61 9.02
CA GLU A 164 -27.78 -3.91 10.22
C GLU A 164 -27.47 -4.91 11.34
N PRO A 165 -26.23 -4.99 11.85
CA PRO A 165 -25.99 -5.61 13.12
C PRO A 165 -26.67 -4.78 14.21
N LYS A 166 -27.39 -5.43 15.14
CA LYS A 166 -28.07 -4.75 16.26
C LYS A 166 -27.16 -3.80 17.05
N SER A 167 -25.85 -4.07 17.06
CA SER A 167 -24.81 -3.25 17.73
C SER A 167 -24.42 -1.98 16.95
N VAL A 168 -24.77 -1.85 15.69
CA VAL A 168 -24.41 -0.67 14.86
C VAL A 168 -25.58 0.30 14.77
N ARG A 169 -26.81 -0.16 14.99
CA ARG A 169 -28.03 0.65 14.94
C ARG A 169 -27.98 1.90 15.82
N SER A 170 -27.38 1.79 17.02
CA SER A 170 -27.20 2.94 17.92
C SER A 170 -26.14 3.94 17.47
N LYS A 171 -25.22 3.56 16.57
CA LYS A 171 -24.21 4.46 15.99
C LYS A 171 -24.68 5.16 14.72
N LEU A 172 -25.78 4.68 14.14
CA LEU A 172 -26.42 5.25 12.95
C LEU A 172 -27.57 6.19 13.32
N GLU A 173 -27.89 6.29 14.61
CA GLU A 173 -28.84 7.29 15.14
C GLU A 173 -28.33 8.69 14.84
N GLY A 174 -28.96 9.38 13.90
CA GLY A 174 -28.57 10.70 13.40
C GLY A 174 -28.24 10.76 11.90
N LEU A 175 -28.11 9.63 11.22
CA LEU A 175 -28.07 9.61 9.77
C LEU A 175 -29.50 9.80 9.21
N LYS A 176 -29.60 10.59 8.14
CA LYS A 176 -30.89 10.98 7.52
C LYS A 176 -31.70 9.79 6.93
N SER A 177 -31.14 8.57 6.95
CA SER A 177 -31.79 7.30 6.57
C SER A 177 -31.11 6.14 7.25
N ASP A 178 -31.89 5.13 7.64
CA ASP A 178 -31.45 4.02 8.52
C ASP A 178 -30.92 2.79 7.76
N LYS A 179 -30.89 2.78 6.43
CA LYS A 179 -30.47 1.60 5.67
C LYS A 179 -29.08 1.81 5.04
N PRO A 180 -28.08 1.04 5.47
CA PRO A 180 -26.76 1.06 4.85
C PRO A 180 -26.78 0.29 3.52
N VAL A 181 -26.09 0.87 2.54
CA VAL A 181 -26.00 0.36 1.17
C VAL A 181 -24.56 0.46 0.67
N MET A 182 -24.11 -0.51 -0.12
CA MET A 182 -22.92 -0.31 -0.92
C MET A 182 -23.24 0.67 -2.05
N ARG A 183 -22.46 1.76 -2.17
CA ARG A 183 -22.76 2.80 -3.17
C ARG A 183 -22.81 2.22 -4.58
N THR A 184 -23.87 2.54 -5.31
CA THR A 184 -24.11 2.09 -6.70
C THR A 184 -23.46 3.02 -7.74
N HIS A 185 -23.03 4.18 -7.33
CA HIS A 185 -22.32 5.21 -8.07
C HIS A 185 -21.51 6.09 -7.10
N THR A 186 -20.66 6.98 -7.61
CA THR A 186 -19.86 7.86 -6.75
C THR A 186 -20.55 9.20 -6.45
N SER A 187 -21.76 9.43 -6.97
CA SER A 187 -22.56 10.65 -6.78
C SER A 187 -22.84 11.04 -5.32
N PRO A 188 -22.94 10.11 -4.33
CA PRO A 188 -23.06 10.47 -2.92
C PRO A 188 -22.01 11.45 -2.44
N VAL A 189 -20.78 11.34 -2.99
CA VAL A 189 -19.67 12.23 -2.64
C VAL A 189 -19.93 13.66 -3.12
N GLN A 190 -20.62 13.83 -4.26
CA GLN A 190 -21.03 15.15 -4.75
C GLN A 190 -21.96 15.84 -3.73
N VAL A 191 -22.93 15.09 -3.18
CA VAL A 191 -23.85 15.60 -2.14
C VAL A 191 -23.06 15.97 -0.90
N ARG A 192 -22.20 15.10 -0.38
CA ARG A 192 -21.35 15.36 0.80
C ARG A 192 -20.46 16.57 0.60
N TYR A 193 -19.89 16.72 -0.59
CA TYR A 193 -19.03 17.86 -0.91
C TYR A 193 -19.82 19.17 -0.92
N MET A 194 -20.98 19.21 -1.55
CA MET A 194 -21.87 20.40 -1.55
C MET A 194 -22.41 20.76 -0.16
N GLU A 195 -22.61 19.80 0.74
CA GLU A 195 -23.02 20.09 2.13
C GLU A 195 -21.93 20.83 2.92
N SER A 196 -20.66 20.63 2.59
CA SER A 196 -19.52 21.15 3.35
C SER A 196 -18.78 22.31 2.67
N HIS A 197 -19.04 22.55 1.38
CA HIS A 197 -18.36 23.59 0.60
C HIS A 197 -19.37 24.48 -0.15
N GLN A 198 -19.05 25.75 -0.24
CA GLN A 198 -19.85 26.70 -1.00
C GLN A 198 -19.39 26.79 -2.46
N PRO A 199 -20.31 26.90 -3.43
CA PRO A 199 -19.93 27.17 -4.80
C PRO A 199 -19.15 28.49 -4.97
N PRO A 200 -18.28 28.60 -6.02
CA PRO A 200 -18.17 27.67 -7.15
C PRO A 200 -17.40 26.39 -6.81
N LEU A 201 -17.87 25.24 -7.34
CA LEU A 201 -17.31 23.93 -7.08
C LEU A 201 -16.90 23.23 -8.39
N ARG A 202 -15.76 22.55 -8.40
CA ARG A 202 -15.30 21.70 -9.49
C ARG A 202 -14.61 20.48 -8.92
N ILE A 203 -15.27 19.34 -8.93
CA ILE A 203 -14.70 18.11 -8.37
C ILE A 203 -14.83 16.95 -9.34
N VAL A 204 -13.89 16.01 -9.25
CA VAL A 204 -14.01 14.65 -9.77
C VAL A 204 -13.91 13.64 -8.65
N VAL A 205 -14.70 12.61 -8.75
CA VAL A 205 -14.85 11.58 -7.71
C VAL A 205 -14.52 10.21 -8.30
N PRO A 206 -13.26 9.77 -8.23
CA PRO A 206 -12.90 8.40 -8.56
C PRO A 206 -13.28 7.44 -7.43
N GLY A 207 -13.73 6.24 -7.77
CA GLY A 207 -13.96 5.24 -6.75
C GLY A 207 -14.64 3.97 -7.21
N ARG A 208 -14.59 2.95 -6.36
CA ARG A 208 -15.32 1.70 -6.56
C ARG A 208 -16.80 1.90 -6.33
N VAL A 209 -17.57 1.19 -7.11
CA VAL A 209 -19.04 1.12 -7.00
C VAL A 209 -19.49 -0.34 -7.10
N PHE A 210 -20.70 -0.62 -6.61
CA PHE A 210 -21.16 -1.98 -6.43
C PHE A 210 -22.60 -2.08 -6.96
N ARG A 211 -22.83 -3.05 -7.83
CA ARG A 211 -24.17 -3.32 -8.38
C ARG A 211 -24.43 -4.82 -8.33
N ASN A 212 -25.59 -5.20 -7.88
CA ASN A 212 -25.99 -6.61 -7.79
C ASN A 212 -26.46 -7.10 -9.15
N GLU A 213 -25.57 -7.10 -10.12
CA GLU A 213 -25.81 -7.54 -11.48
C GLU A 213 -25.11 -8.88 -11.76
N ALA A 214 -25.62 -9.64 -12.72
CA ALA A 214 -24.92 -10.83 -13.19
C ALA A 214 -23.63 -10.44 -13.92
N THR A 215 -22.53 -11.09 -13.55
CA THR A 215 -21.23 -10.87 -14.18
C THR A 215 -21.21 -11.43 -15.60
N ASP A 216 -20.87 -10.59 -16.58
CA ASP A 216 -20.68 -10.98 -17.98
C ASP A 216 -19.47 -10.23 -18.59
N ALA A 217 -19.32 -10.25 -19.92
CA ALA A 217 -18.20 -9.58 -20.60
C ALA A 217 -18.23 -8.03 -20.47
N LYS A 218 -19.35 -7.43 -20.05
CA LYS A 218 -19.54 -5.98 -19.98
C LYS A 218 -19.90 -5.49 -18.59
N HIS A 219 -20.34 -6.39 -17.69
CA HIS A 219 -20.82 -6.08 -16.36
C HIS A 219 -20.05 -6.88 -15.30
N GLU A 220 -19.75 -6.21 -14.21
CA GLU A 220 -19.13 -6.79 -13.03
C GLU A 220 -19.85 -6.23 -11.78
N ALA A 221 -19.99 -7.06 -10.75
CA ALA A 221 -20.64 -6.67 -9.51
C ALA A 221 -19.91 -5.55 -8.76
N GLN A 222 -18.63 -5.42 -9.01
CA GLN A 222 -17.75 -4.36 -8.50
C GLN A 222 -16.95 -3.80 -9.67
N PHE A 223 -16.99 -2.49 -9.87
CA PHE A 223 -16.21 -1.80 -10.91
C PHE A 223 -15.83 -0.39 -10.45
N TYR A 224 -15.09 0.35 -11.26
CA TYR A 224 -14.67 1.70 -10.92
C TYR A 224 -15.42 2.74 -11.76
N GLN A 225 -15.83 3.83 -11.09
CA GLN A 225 -16.40 4.99 -11.72
C GLN A 225 -15.54 6.24 -11.47
N LEU A 226 -15.60 7.16 -12.42
CA LEU A 226 -15.14 8.53 -12.25
C LEU A 226 -16.35 9.43 -12.55
N GLU A 227 -16.79 10.16 -11.55
CA GLU A 227 -17.85 11.17 -11.72
C GLU A 227 -17.29 12.57 -11.57
N GLY A 228 -17.90 13.53 -12.24
CA GLY A 228 -17.56 14.93 -12.12
C GLY A 228 -18.77 15.79 -11.81
N LEU A 229 -18.54 16.82 -11.02
CA LEU A 229 -19.51 17.87 -10.71
C LEU A 229 -18.87 19.24 -10.92
N LEU A 230 -19.56 20.11 -11.61
CA LEU A 230 -19.25 21.54 -11.66
C LEU A 230 -20.51 22.33 -11.27
N VAL A 231 -20.37 23.23 -10.30
CA VAL A 231 -21.42 24.15 -9.85
C VAL A 231 -20.89 25.58 -9.88
N ASP A 232 -21.62 26.46 -10.58
CA ASP A 232 -21.30 27.89 -10.67
C ASP A 232 -22.58 28.68 -10.94
N GLU A 233 -22.54 30.01 -10.97
CA GLU A 233 -23.71 30.85 -11.26
C GLU A 233 -24.12 30.77 -12.75
N ASP A 234 -23.14 30.72 -13.64
CA ASP A 234 -23.38 30.67 -15.10
C ASP A 234 -22.81 29.40 -15.74
N VAL A 235 -23.60 28.33 -15.70
CA VAL A 235 -23.27 27.02 -16.28
C VAL A 235 -24.33 26.57 -17.25
N SER A 236 -23.90 26.11 -18.41
CA SER A 236 -24.77 25.64 -19.48
C SER A 236 -24.38 24.26 -20.01
N SER A 237 -25.26 23.64 -20.78
CA SER A 237 -24.97 22.38 -21.49
C SER A 237 -23.81 22.54 -22.51
N ALA A 238 -23.57 23.77 -23.03
CA ALA A 238 -22.43 24.04 -23.90
C ALA A 238 -21.09 23.97 -23.16
N ASN A 239 -21.01 24.50 -21.92
CA ASN A 239 -19.83 24.38 -21.06
C ASN A 239 -19.55 22.92 -20.76
N PHE A 240 -20.59 22.15 -20.38
CA PHE A 240 -20.50 20.73 -20.15
C PHE A 240 -19.94 19.98 -21.38
N LYS A 241 -20.53 20.20 -22.56
CA LYS A 241 -20.10 19.57 -23.81
C LYS A 241 -18.60 19.84 -24.07
N ALA A 242 -18.16 21.09 -23.96
CA ALA A 242 -16.77 21.49 -24.18
C ALA A 242 -15.79 20.79 -23.23
N ILE A 243 -16.14 20.65 -21.95
CA ILE A 243 -15.31 19.97 -20.96
C ILE A 243 -15.16 18.48 -21.28
N ILE A 244 -16.25 17.82 -21.66
CA ILE A 244 -16.21 16.39 -22.01
C ILE A 244 -15.45 16.14 -23.31
N GLU A 245 -15.63 16.99 -24.34
CA GLU A 245 -14.87 16.90 -25.59
C GLU A 245 -13.36 17.05 -25.33
N GLU A 246 -12.97 18.02 -24.52
CA GLU A 246 -11.56 18.25 -24.18
C GLU A 246 -10.98 17.09 -23.33
N PHE A 247 -11.75 16.56 -22.38
CA PHE A 247 -11.35 15.38 -21.62
C PHE A 247 -11.10 14.18 -22.54
N LEU A 248 -12.05 13.83 -23.38
CA LEU A 248 -11.94 12.66 -24.26
C LEU A 248 -10.81 12.81 -25.28
N LYS A 249 -10.62 14.02 -25.83
CA LYS A 249 -9.53 14.32 -26.73
C LYS A 249 -8.17 14.10 -26.06
N ARG A 250 -7.98 14.59 -24.85
CA ARG A 250 -6.71 14.40 -24.10
C ARG A 250 -6.51 12.94 -23.68
N PHE A 251 -7.56 12.31 -23.20
CA PHE A 251 -7.51 10.93 -22.74
C PHE A 251 -7.19 9.95 -23.87
N PHE A 252 -7.87 10.05 -25.02
CA PHE A 252 -7.61 9.17 -26.16
C PHE A 252 -6.47 9.66 -27.08
N LYS A 253 -5.90 10.84 -26.80
CA LYS A 253 -4.82 11.47 -27.59
C LYS A 253 -5.15 11.61 -29.08
N THR A 254 -6.42 11.73 -29.40
CA THR A 254 -6.96 11.89 -30.74
C THR A 254 -8.25 12.68 -30.70
N SER A 255 -8.64 13.24 -31.84
CA SER A 255 -9.96 13.85 -31.97
C SER A 255 -11.05 12.77 -31.87
N VAL A 256 -11.96 12.94 -30.95
CA VAL A 256 -13.08 12.02 -30.72
C VAL A 256 -14.38 12.75 -31.08
N GLU A 257 -15.09 12.22 -32.06
CA GLU A 257 -16.43 12.70 -32.37
C GLU A 257 -17.41 12.19 -31.31
N ILE A 258 -18.12 13.11 -30.65
CA ILE A 258 -19.13 12.75 -29.65
C ILE A 258 -20.52 13.18 -30.12
N ARG A 259 -21.54 12.46 -29.65
CA ARG A 259 -22.94 12.87 -29.75
C ARG A 259 -23.60 12.76 -28.39
N LEU A 260 -24.48 13.70 -28.11
CA LEU A 260 -25.37 13.68 -26.95
C LEU A 260 -26.70 13.14 -27.39
N ARG A 261 -27.13 12.06 -26.78
CA ARG A 261 -28.50 11.52 -26.92
C ARG A 261 -29.31 11.92 -25.70
N PRO A 262 -30.57 12.33 -25.83
CA PRO A 262 -31.43 12.49 -24.68
C PRO A 262 -31.52 11.20 -23.89
N GLY A 263 -31.38 11.31 -22.58
CA GLY A 263 -31.49 10.23 -21.61
C GLY A 263 -32.36 10.65 -20.43
N PHE A 264 -32.46 9.80 -19.43
CA PHE A 264 -33.17 10.11 -18.20
C PHE A 264 -32.34 9.59 -16.99
N PHE A 265 -32.00 10.53 -16.12
CA PHE A 265 -31.44 10.22 -14.79
C PHE A 265 -32.19 11.10 -13.77
N PRO A 266 -32.65 10.55 -12.63
CA PRO A 266 -33.45 11.31 -11.65
C PRO A 266 -32.73 12.55 -11.10
N PHE A 267 -31.44 12.57 -11.09
CA PHE A 267 -30.57 13.62 -10.51
C PHE A 267 -30.10 14.67 -11.55
N THR A 268 -30.51 14.56 -12.83
CA THR A 268 -30.15 15.54 -13.87
C THR A 268 -31.35 15.91 -14.74
N GLU A 269 -31.43 17.18 -15.18
CA GLU A 269 -32.46 17.68 -16.11
C GLU A 269 -31.91 18.93 -16.84
N PRO A 270 -31.69 18.87 -18.17
CA PRO A 270 -31.81 17.68 -19.04
C PRO A 270 -30.71 16.66 -18.81
N SER A 271 -31.02 15.40 -19.08
CA SER A 271 -30.09 14.26 -19.02
C SER A 271 -29.64 13.86 -20.41
N PHE A 272 -28.39 13.41 -20.52
CA PHE A 272 -27.80 12.98 -21.79
C PHE A 272 -27.01 11.68 -21.58
N GLU A 273 -27.06 10.83 -22.58
CA GLU A 273 -26.10 9.76 -22.80
C GLU A 273 -25.08 10.22 -23.84
N ILE A 274 -23.80 10.03 -23.55
CA ILE A 274 -22.70 10.46 -24.41
C ILE A 274 -22.09 9.26 -25.09
N ASP A 275 -22.23 9.22 -26.40
CA ASP A 275 -21.58 8.25 -27.25
C ASP A 275 -20.33 8.87 -27.88
N ALA A 276 -19.28 8.06 -27.97
CA ALA A 276 -18.06 8.36 -28.73
C ALA A 276 -18.00 7.48 -29.98
N LYS A 277 -17.55 8.04 -31.07
CA LYS A 277 -17.35 7.31 -32.33
C LYS A 277 -16.01 6.61 -32.33
N ARG A 278 -16.04 5.29 -32.48
CA ARG A 278 -14.85 4.45 -32.59
C ARG A 278 -14.21 4.56 -33.96
N ALA A 279 -12.96 4.10 -34.08
CA ALA A 279 -12.22 4.05 -35.33
C ALA A 279 -12.91 3.20 -36.41
N ASP A 280 -13.73 2.21 -36.01
CA ASP A 280 -14.54 1.37 -36.89
C ASP A 280 -15.84 2.07 -37.37
N GLY A 281 -16.03 3.33 -37.01
CA GLY A 281 -17.21 4.13 -37.34
C GLY A 281 -18.45 3.88 -36.46
N LYS A 282 -18.40 2.89 -35.54
CA LYS A 282 -19.52 2.57 -34.65
C LYS A 282 -19.54 3.51 -33.45
N TRP A 283 -20.75 3.81 -33.00
CA TRP A 283 -20.99 4.56 -31.79
C TRP A 283 -20.91 3.65 -30.57
N LEU A 284 -20.26 4.11 -29.53
CA LEU A 284 -20.16 3.44 -28.26
C LEU A 284 -20.57 4.40 -27.15
N GLU A 285 -21.58 4.01 -26.38
CA GLU A 285 -21.96 4.73 -25.17
C GLU A 285 -20.83 4.66 -24.14
N LEU A 286 -20.36 5.83 -23.69
CA LEU A 286 -19.28 5.95 -22.72
C LEU A 286 -19.74 6.38 -21.34
N MET A 287 -20.67 7.36 -21.26
CA MET A 287 -21.04 7.98 -20.01
C MET A 287 -22.45 8.56 -20.01
N GLY A 288 -23.04 8.65 -18.82
CA GLY A 288 -24.23 9.44 -18.54
C GLY A 288 -23.86 10.81 -18.00
N ALA A 289 -24.66 11.84 -18.32
CA ALA A 289 -24.40 13.19 -17.85
C ALA A 289 -25.66 14.07 -17.93
N GLY A 290 -25.61 15.26 -17.36
CA GLY A 290 -26.69 16.24 -17.48
C GLY A 290 -26.51 17.45 -16.58
N MET A 291 -27.44 18.41 -16.69
CA MET A 291 -27.51 19.50 -15.75
C MET A 291 -28.07 19.02 -14.43
N VAL A 292 -27.48 19.44 -13.32
CA VAL A 292 -27.91 19.00 -11.98
C VAL A 292 -29.35 19.41 -11.71
N HIS A 293 -30.17 18.43 -11.31
CA HIS A 293 -31.57 18.66 -11.04
C HIS A 293 -31.78 19.62 -9.85
N PRO A 294 -32.71 20.58 -9.91
CA PRO A 294 -32.96 21.55 -8.83
C PRO A 294 -33.17 20.93 -7.44
N ASN A 295 -33.78 19.76 -7.37
CA ASN A 295 -34.02 19.06 -6.11
C ASN A 295 -32.74 18.58 -5.42
N VAL A 296 -31.67 18.27 -6.18
CA VAL A 296 -30.38 17.92 -5.62
C VAL A 296 -29.77 19.13 -4.89
N PHE A 297 -29.83 20.32 -5.48
CA PHE A 297 -29.41 21.56 -4.80
C PHE A 297 -30.23 21.83 -3.54
N LYS A 298 -31.55 21.68 -3.59
CA LYS A 298 -32.44 21.85 -2.42
C LYS A 298 -32.08 20.87 -1.30
N ALA A 299 -31.73 19.61 -1.64
CA ALA A 299 -31.38 18.58 -0.67
C ALA A 299 -30.13 18.95 0.16
N VAL A 300 -29.20 19.70 -0.42
CA VAL A 300 -27.98 20.19 0.23
C VAL A 300 -28.04 21.64 0.72
N GLY A 301 -29.23 22.27 0.64
CA GLY A 301 -29.45 23.64 1.12
C GLY A 301 -28.95 24.75 0.17
N LEU A 302 -28.62 24.42 -1.07
CA LEU A 302 -28.24 25.41 -2.08
C LEU A 302 -29.47 25.94 -2.83
N ASN A 303 -29.44 27.22 -3.20
CA ASN A 303 -30.52 27.86 -3.94
C ASN A 303 -30.43 27.54 -5.44
N PRO A 304 -31.38 26.76 -6.04
CA PRO A 304 -31.33 26.36 -7.45
C PRO A 304 -31.60 27.52 -8.43
N ASN A 305 -32.08 28.67 -7.94
CA ASN A 305 -32.24 29.86 -8.78
C ASN A 305 -30.91 30.64 -8.95
N GLN A 306 -29.99 30.48 -8.00
CA GLN A 306 -28.67 31.10 -8.02
C GLN A 306 -27.64 30.19 -8.65
N TRP A 307 -27.65 28.93 -8.26
CA TRP A 307 -26.62 27.96 -8.67
C TRP A 307 -27.12 27.03 -9.76
N LYS A 308 -26.28 26.83 -10.75
CA LYS A 308 -26.44 25.87 -11.81
C LYS A 308 -25.26 24.92 -11.79
N GLY A 309 -25.42 23.74 -12.36
CA GLY A 309 -24.32 22.80 -12.43
C GLY A 309 -24.56 21.73 -13.45
N PHE A 310 -23.50 21.04 -13.83
CA PHE A 310 -23.60 19.78 -14.54
C PHE A 310 -22.85 18.68 -13.79
N ALA A 311 -23.30 17.44 -14.02
CA ALA A 311 -22.62 16.26 -13.54
C ALA A 311 -22.50 15.23 -14.67
N PHE A 312 -21.48 14.38 -14.56
CA PHE A 312 -21.27 13.25 -15.46
C PHE A 312 -20.69 12.05 -14.70
N GLY A 313 -20.91 10.84 -15.24
CA GLY A 313 -20.34 9.63 -14.69
C GLY A 313 -19.87 8.69 -15.79
N VAL A 314 -18.62 8.22 -15.70
CA VAL A 314 -18.03 7.28 -16.64
C VAL A 314 -17.44 6.07 -15.91
N GLY A 315 -17.68 4.87 -16.44
CA GLY A 315 -17.00 3.67 -15.98
C GLY A 315 -15.50 3.69 -16.35
N VAL A 316 -14.60 3.65 -15.37
CA VAL A 316 -13.15 3.61 -15.60
C VAL A 316 -12.77 2.34 -16.35
N ASP A 317 -13.40 1.24 -16.01
CA ASP A 317 -13.25 -0.05 -16.70
C ASP A 317 -13.61 0.07 -18.19
N ARG A 318 -14.71 0.80 -18.49
CA ARG A 318 -15.14 1.05 -19.87
C ARG A 318 -14.13 1.89 -20.63
N LEU A 319 -13.56 2.92 -19.99
CA LEU A 319 -12.47 3.72 -20.57
C LEU A 319 -11.24 2.85 -20.87
N ALA A 320 -10.86 1.99 -19.92
CA ALA A 320 -9.74 1.07 -20.07
C ALA A 320 -9.98 0.05 -21.20
N MET A 321 -11.18 -0.54 -21.26
CA MET A 321 -11.56 -1.47 -22.34
C MET A 321 -11.44 -0.82 -23.73
N VAL A 322 -11.90 0.41 -23.86
CA VAL A 322 -11.84 1.14 -25.14
C VAL A 322 -10.38 1.47 -25.48
N ARG A 323 -9.63 1.99 -24.53
CA ARG A 323 -8.25 2.42 -24.74
C ARG A 323 -7.31 1.28 -25.13
N TYR A 324 -7.44 0.15 -24.44
CA TYR A 324 -6.57 -1.01 -24.62
C TYR A 324 -7.18 -2.09 -25.52
N ASN A 325 -8.35 -1.81 -26.13
CA ASN A 325 -9.09 -2.77 -26.98
C ASN A 325 -9.35 -4.11 -26.29
N ILE A 326 -9.78 -4.06 -25.04
CA ILE A 326 -10.12 -5.21 -24.22
C ILE A 326 -11.63 -5.51 -24.40
N ALA A 327 -11.97 -6.76 -24.73
CA ALA A 327 -13.33 -7.14 -25.02
C ALA A 327 -14.14 -7.60 -23.79
N ASP A 328 -13.46 -7.98 -22.72
CA ASP A 328 -14.07 -8.60 -21.53
C ASP A 328 -13.58 -7.91 -20.26
N ILE A 329 -14.51 -7.31 -19.50
CA ILE A 329 -14.22 -6.59 -18.25
C ILE A 329 -13.63 -7.49 -17.17
N ARG A 330 -14.01 -8.77 -17.15
CA ARG A 330 -13.61 -9.73 -16.12
C ARG A 330 -12.09 -9.93 -16.04
N ILE A 331 -11.37 -9.69 -17.14
CA ILE A 331 -9.92 -9.87 -17.19
C ILE A 331 -9.19 -8.91 -16.23
N PHE A 332 -9.78 -7.74 -15.92
CA PHE A 332 -9.22 -6.81 -14.94
C PHE A 332 -9.25 -7.36 -13.51
N TYR A 333 -10.13 -8.32 -13.22
CA TYR A 333 -10.40 -8.83 -11.88
C TYR A 333 -9.91 -10.28 -11.67
N GLN A 334 -9.39 -10.93 -12.72
CA GLN A 334 -8.91 -12.32 -12.65
C GLN A 334 -7.51 -12.46 -12.07
N ASN A 335 -6.79 -11.35 -11.84
CA ASN A 335 -5.42 -11.34 -11.31
C ASN A 335 -4.41 -12.16 -12.15
N ASP A 336 -4.62 -12.30 -13.46
CA ASP A 336 -3.67 -12.97 -14.35
C ASP A 336 -2.46 -12.08 -14.60
N LEU A 337 -1.30 -12.47 -14.06
CA LEU A 337 -0.05 -11.74 -14.21
C LEU A 337 0.38 -11.59 -15.68
N ARG A 338 0.05 -12.54 -16.54
CA ARG A 338 0.35 -12.46 -17.99
C ARG A 338 -0.38 -11.31 -18.66
N PHE A 339 -1.55 -10.95 -18.12
CA PHE A 339 -2.30 -9.79 -18.55
C PHE A 339 -1.75 -8.51 -17.88
N LEU A 340 -1.62 -8.51 -16.55
CA LEU A 340 -1.27 -7.31 -15.79
C LEU A 340 0.13 -6.77 -16.10
N THR A 341 1.09 -7.62 -16.47
CA THR A 341 2.46 -7.22 -16.81
C THR A 341 2.61 -6.62 -18.22
N GLN A 342 1.53 -6.49 -18.97
CA GLN A 342 1.55 -5.86 -20.31
C GLN A 342 1.41 -4.32 -20.24
N PHE A 343 1.12 -3.76 -19.08
CA PHE A 343 0.86 -2.34 -18.87
C PHE A 343 1.94 -1.63 -18.10
#